data_a5511b82de6027e42715c8b92c53e4c2
#
_entry.id   a5511b82de6027e42715c8b92c53e4c2
#
_cell.length_a   1.000
_cell.length_b   1.000
_cell.length_c   1.000
_cell.angle_alpha   90.00
_cell.angle_beta   90.00
_cell.angle_gamma   90.00
#
_symmetry.space_group_name_H-M   'P 1'
#
loop_
_entity.id
_entity.type
_entity.pdbx_description
1 polymer ?
#
loop_
_entity_poly.entity_id
_entity_poly.type
_entity_poly.pdbx_seq_one_letter_code
_entity_poly.pdbx_strand_id
1 'polypeptide(L)'
;MVEKVDDESPPQRAEVRRTMSGIEYLRKLITGELSPSGMVQLLDLKLVEVSEGRAIFTVQPDERHYNGLGIAHGGLAATLLDSALGCAINSMMPAGKTFTTLEMKVNYVRPIRHESGVVRCEANVIHAGGRIATADGRITDEGGKLYAHGTATCILFRP
;
A
#
# COMPACT_ATOMS: atom_id res chain seq x y z
N MET A 1 20.57 -14.75 13.11
CA MET A 1 19.38 -15.62 13.03
C MET A 1 18.23 -14.76 13.53
N VAL A 2 17.48 -14.13 12.64
CA VAL A 2 16.33 -13.31 13.01
C VAL A 2 15.19 -14.29 13.31
N GLU A 3 14.76 -14.31 14.57
CA GLU A 3 13.59 -15.06 15.00
C GLU A 3 12.40 -14.60 14.16
N LYS A 4 11.78 -15.53 13.40
CA LYS A 4 10.52 -15.25 12.72
C LYS A 4 9.50 -14.92 13.80
N VAL A 5 9.07 -13.67 13.84
CA VAL A 5 7.88 -13.30 14.61
C VAL A 5 6.72 -14.07 13.97
N ASP A 6 6.11 -14.94 14.75
CA ASP A 6 4.97 -15.75 14.33
C ASP A 6 3.89 -14.89 13.72
N ASP A 7 3.21 -15.41 12.70
CA ASP A 7 2.13 -14.76 11.95
C ASP A 7 1.05 -14.26 12.93
N GLU A 8 1.15 -12.97 13.30
CA GLU A 8 0.20 -12.35 14.22
C GLU A 8 -1.21 -12.47 13.65
N SER A 9 -2.09 -13.10 14.41
CA SER A 9 -3.49 -13.23 14.01
C SER A 9 -4.15 -11.86 13.79
N PRO A 10 -5.18 -11.74 12.94
CA PRO A 10 -5.87 -10.46 12.69
C PRO A 10 -6.27 -9.69 13.96
N PRO A 11 -6.72 -10.31 15.07
CA PRO A 11 -6.98 -9.62 16.33
C PRO A 11 -5.75 -8.97 16.96
N GLN A 12 -4.58 -9.64 16.93
CA GLN A 12 -3.33 -9.09 17.46
C GLN A 12 -2.86 -7.86 16.69
N ARG A 13 -2.98 -7.87 15.35
CA ARG A 13 -2.68 -6.69 14.50
C ARG A 13 -3.59 -5.51 14.83
N ALA A 14 -4.87 -5.74 15.10
CA ALA A 14 -5.80 -4.69 15.49
C ALA A 14 -5.41 -4.06 16.84
N GLU A 15 -4.95 -4.87 17.79
CA GLU A 15 -4.50 -4.39 19.09
C GLU A 15 -3.21 -3.56 18.99
N VAL A 16 -2.23 -4.04 18.23
CA VAL A 16 -0.99 -3.29 17.96
C VAL A 16 -1.29 -1.93 17.34
N ARG A 17 -2.24 -1.84 16.41
CA ARG A 17 -2.66 -0.56 15.79
C ARG A 17 -3.36 0.40 16.75
N ARG A 18 -3.92 -0.08 17.87
CA ARG A 18 -4.50 0.79 18.89
C ARG A 18 -3.47 1.50 19.75
N THR A 19 -2.28 0.94 19.89
CA THR A 19 -1.25 1.38 20.81
C THR A 19 -0.19 2.29 20.19
N MET A 20 -0.13 2.38 18.86
CA MET A 20 0.87 3.19 18.15
C MET A 20 0.23 4.02 17.03
N SER A 21 0.92 5.09 16.65
CA SER A 21 0.51 5.90 15.50
C SER A 21 0.69 5.14 14.18
N GLY A 22 -0.03 5.56 13.13
CA GLY A 22 0.07 4.92 11.83
C GLY A 22 1.48 4.94 11.25
N ILE A 23 2.21 6.04 11.42
CA ILE A 23 3.59 6.13 10.92
C ILE A 23 4.56 5.21 11.67
N GLU A 24 4.40 5.05 13.00
CA GLU A 24 5.19 4.10 13.79
C GLU A 24 4.92 2.67 13.34
N TYR A 25 3.65 2.31 13.15
CA TYR A 25 3.25 0.99 12.63
C TYR A 25 3.89 0.71 11.27
N LEU A 26 3.82 1.66 10.32
CA LEU A 26 4.36 1.49 8.98
C LEU A 26 5.89 1.39 8.97
N ARG A 27 6.59 2.13 9.83
CA ARG A 27 8.04 2.00 10.00
C ARG A 27 8.44 0.62 10.49
N LYS A 28 7.68 0.03 11.41
CA LYS A 28 7.91 -1.33 11.90
C LYS A 28 7.67 -2.40 10.83
N LEU A 29 6.77 -2.16 9.87
CA LEU A 29 6.64 -3.02 8.68
C LEU A 29 7.90 -2.94 7.79
N ILE A 30 8.47 -1.75 7.59
CA ILE A 30 9.69 -1.55 6.79
C ILE A 30 10.89 -2.22 7.44
N THR A 31 11.03 -2.11 8.77
CA THR A 31 12.16 -2.72 9.51
C THR A 31 12.00 -4.23 9.71
N GLY A 32 10.82 -4.80 9.39
CA GLY A 32 10.54 -6.22 9.59
C GLY A 32 10.21 -6.61 11.05
N GLU A 33 10.03 -5.64 11.94
CA GLU A 33 9.55 -5.88 13.31
C GLU A 33 8.09 -6.35 13.34
N LEU A 34 7.31 -5.99 12.32
CA LEU A 34 5.94 -6.44 12.10
C LEU A 34 5.82 -7.07 10.71
N SER A 35 4.99 -8.11 10.60
CA SER A 35 4.72 -8.75 9.33
C SER A 35 3.68 -7.97 8.52
N PRO A 36 3.82 -7.84 7.18
CA PRO A 36 2.80 -7.23 6.33
C PRO A 36 1.53 -8.09 6.28
N SER A 37 0.43 -7.53 5.77
CA SER A 37 -0.83 -8.26 5.60
C SER A 37 -0.69 -9.40 4.59
N GLY A 38 -1.53 -10.42 4.70
CA GLY A 38 -1.47 -11.62 3.85
C GLY A 38 -1.52 -11.31 2.35
N MET A 39 -2.35 -10.36 1.92
CA MET A 39 -2.43 -9.97 0.51
C MET A 39 -1.16 -9.26 0.01
N VAL A 40 -0.55 -8.44 0.84
CA VAL A 40 0.73 -7.78 0.54
C VAL A 40 1.85 -8.82 0.39
N GLN A 41 1.89 -9.83 1.27
CA GLN A 41 2.83 -10.95 1.18
C GLN A 41 2.58 -11.82 -0.06
N LEU A 42 1.32 -12.19 -0.32
CA LEU A 42 0.95 -13.05 -1.44
C LEU A 42 1.35 -12.46 -2.79
N LEU A 43 1.21 -11.15 -2.95
CA LEU A 43 1.56 -10.43 -4.17
C LEU A 43 3.01 -9.90 -4.16
N ASP A 44 3.79 -10.22 -3.14
CA ASP A 44 5.18 -9.73 -2.96
C ASP A 44 5.31 -8.20 -3.07
N LEU A 45 4.31 -7.47 -2.56
CA LEU A 45 4.36 -6.02 -2.47
C LEU A 45 5.28 -5.62 -1.31
N LYS A 46 6.09 -4.59 -1.49
CA LYS A 46 7.03 -4.11 -0.47
C LYS A 46 6.81 -2.65 -0.18
N LEU A 47 6.47 -2.32 1.07
CA LEU A 47 6.52 -0.94 1.57
C LEU A 47 7.99 -0.58 1.79
N VAL A 48 8.52 0.38 1.02
CA VAL A 48 9.95 0.74 1.02
C VAL A 48 10.23 2.08 1.66
N GLU A 49 9.28 3.01 1.59
CA GLU A 49 9.42 4.34 2.20
C GLU A 49 8.09 4.79 2.81
N VAL A 50 8.16 5.52 3.92
CA VAL A 50 7.02 6.20 4.52
C VAL A 50 7.46 7.50 5.19
N SER A 51 6.68 8.54 4.96
CA SER A 51 6.71 9.80 5.70
C SER A 51 5.28 10.27 5.94
N GLU A 52 5.10 11.33 6.70
CA GLU A 52 3.77 11.86 6.96
C GLU A 52 3.06 12.25 5.66
N GLY A 53 1.92 11.64 5.38
CA GLY A 53 1.13 11.85 4.19
C GLY A 53 1.68 11.22 2.91
N ARG A 54 2.75 10.40 2.97
CA ARG A 54 3.37 9.78 1.80
C ARG A 54 3.78 8.34 2.08
N ALA A 55 3.55 7.46 1.10
CA ALA A 55 4.02 6.07 1.15
C ALA A 55 4.47 5.59 -0.24
N ILE A 56 5.45 4.70 -0.27
CA ILE A 56 5.96 4.09 -1.48
C ILE A 56 5.99 2.59 -1.34
N PHE A 57 5.33 1.93 -2.27
CA PHE A 57 5.41 0.49 -2.45
C PHE A 57 6.12 0.15 -3.75
N THR A 58 6.75 -1.03 -3.78
CA THR A 58 7.34 -1.61 -4.99
C THR A 58 6.85 -3.04 -5.18
N VAL A 59 6.89 -3.50 -6.42
CA VAL A 59 6.71 -4.91 -6.79
C VAL A 59 7.52 -5.22 -8.04
N GLN A 60 8.14 -6.40 -8.08
CA GLN A 60 8.69 -6.98 -9.31
C GLN A 60 7.59 -7.83 -9.95
N PRO A 61 7.03 -7.43 -11.11
CA PRO A 61 6.02 -8.24 -11.79
C PRO A 61 6.59 -9.58 -12.25
N ASP A 62 5.84 -10.64 -12.05
CA ASP A 62 6.17 -11.98 -12.52
C ASP A 62 4.91 -12.76 -12.96
N GLU A 63 5.06 -14.01 -13.36
CA GLU A 63 3.98 -14.85 -13.91
C GLU A 63 2.80 -15.03 -12.94
N ARG A 64 3.02 -14.99 -11.61
CA ARG A 64 1.96 -15.09 -10.60
C ARG A 64 0.97 -13.93 -10.69
N HIS A 65 1.38 -12.83 -11.27
CA HIS A 65 0.59 -11.61 -11.41
C HIS A 65 -0.14 -11.52 -12.76
N TYR A 66 0.09 -12.46 -13.70
CA TYR A 66 -0.36 -12.32 -15.07
C TYR A 66 -1.81 -12.73 -15.28
N ASN A 67 -2.45 -12.06 -16.21
CA ASN A 67 -3.74 -12.46 -16.77
C ASN A 67 -3.54 -13.37 -18.00
N GLY A 68 -4.62 -13.80 -18.60
CA GLY A 68 -4.58 -14.66 -19.79
C GLY A 68 -3.94 -14.06 -21.04
N LEU A 69 -3.59 -12.77 -21.03
CA LEU A 69 -2.89 -12.08 -22.11
C LEU A 69 -1.37 -12.02 -21.90
N GLY A 70 -0.85 -12.63 -20.83
CA GLY A 70 0.58 -12.62 -20.50
C GLY A 70 1.10 -11.24 -20.04
N ILE A 71 0.24 -10.44 -19.44
CA ILE A 71 0.58 -9.16 -18.80
C ILE A 71 0.04 -9.14 -17.38
N ALA A 72 0.60 -8.31 -16.50
CA ALA A 72 0.10 -8.20 -15.15
C ALA A 72 -1.40 -7.87 -15.13
N HIS A 73 -2.14 -8.62 -14.34
CA HIS A 73 -3.57 -8.39 -14.14
C HIS A 73 -3.80 -6.98 -13.58
N GLY A 74 -4.83 -6.28 -14.05
CA GLY A 74 -5.16 -4.95 -13.54
C GLY A 74 -5.38 -4.91 -12.02
N GLY A 75 -5.76 -6.05 -11.43
CA GLY A 75 -5.85 -6.24 -9.99
C GLY A 75 -4.53 -6.03 -9.25
N LEU A 76 -3.37 -6.35 -9.85
CA LEU A 76 -2.07 -6.06 -9.25
C LEU A 76 -1.88 -4.55 -9.08
N ALA A 77 -2.08 -3.77 -10.14
CA ALA A 77 -1.94 -2.32 -10.10
C ALA A 77 -2.97 -1.68 -9.14
N ALA A 78 -4.21 -2.20 -9.12
CA ALA A 78 -5.23 -1.73 -8.18
C ALA A 78 -4.85 -2.01 -6.73
N THR A 79 -4.36 -3.21 -6.40
CA THR A 79 -3.93 -3.55 -5.03
C THR A 79 -2.69 -2.76 -4.63
N LEU A 80 -1.75 -2.54 -5.54
CA LEU A 80 -0.57 -1.72 -5.29
C LEU A 80 -0.95 -0.27 -4.98
N LEU A 81 -1.88 0.31 -5.75
CA LEU A 81 -2.43 1.64 -5.49
C LEU A 81 -3.19 1.70 -4.18
N ASP A 82 -4.11 0.78 -3.90
CA ASP A 82 -4.88 0.75 -2.65
C ASP A 82 -3.96 0.67 -1.43
N SER A 83 -2.93 -0.19 -1.50
CA SER A 83 -1.94 -0.33 -0.44
C SER A 83 -1.15 0.97 -0.20
N ALA A 84 -0.69 1.61 -1.27
CA ALA A 84 0.09 2.84 -1.16
C ALA A 84 -0.77 4.02 -0.69
N LEU A 85 -1.96 4.21 -1.28
CA LEU A 85 -2.91 5.27 -0.92
C LEU A 85 -3.36 5.14 0.54
N GLY A 86 -3.74 3.92 0.95
CA GLY A 86 -4.13 3.63 2.32
C GLY A 86 -2.99 3.84 3.32
N CYS A 87 -1.76 3.43 2.99
CA CYS A 87 -0.60 3.64 3.86
C CYS A 87 -0.19 5.11 3.96
N ALA A 88 -0.31 5.89 2.86
CA ALA A 88 -0.11 7.34 2.93
C ALA A 88 -1.10 8.00 3.91
N ILE A 89 -2.38 7.64 3.84
CA ILE A 89 -3.41 8.12 4.79
C ILE A 89 -3.11 7.61 6.21
N ASN A 90 -2.76 6.32 6.35
CA ASN A 90 -2.45 5.74 7.66
C ASN A 90 -1.29 6.44 8.37
N SER A 91 -0.28 6.91 7.61
CA SER A 91 0.88 7.59 8.18
C SER A 91 0.53 8.87 8.96
N MET A 92 -0.65 9.43 8.71
CA MET A 92 -1.17 10.62 9.39
C MET A 92 -2.10 10.27 10.57
N MET A 93 -2.39 8.99 10.81
CA MET A 93 -3.35 8.59 11.85
C MET A 93 -2.70 8.55 13.22
N PRO A 94 -3.30 9.20 14.25
CA PRO A 94 -2.87 9.00 15.62
C PRO A 94 -3.23 7.58 16.11
N ALA A 95 -2.63 7.16 17.21
CA ALA A 95 -2.95 5.88 17.84
C ALA A 95 -4.46 5.73 18.09
N GLY A 96 -4.99 4.54 17.84
CA GLY A 96 -6.41 4.23 18.01
C GLY A 96 -7.33 4.81 16.94
N LYS A 97 -6.82 5.43 15.89
CA LYS A 97 -7.58 5.84 14.71
C LYS A 97 -7.18 4.97 13.50
N THR A 98 -8.15 4.56 12.73
CA THR A 98 -7.94 3.74 11.55
C THR A 98 -8.78 4.23 10.37
N PHE A 99 -8.68 3.57 9.24
CA PHE A 99 -9.39 3.94 8.02
C PHE A 99 -9.85 2.69 7.26
N THR A 100 -10.76 2.90 6.34
CA THR A 100 -11.03 1.96 5.25
C THR A 100 -11.36 2.71 3.97
N THR A 101 -11.01 2.12 2.83
CA THR A 101 -11.27 2.68 1.51
C THR A 101 -12.77 2.61 1.21
N LEU A 102 -13.37 3.74 0.83
CA LEU A 102 -14.76 3.82 0.39
C LEU A 102 -14.87 3.67 -1.14
N GLU A 103 -13.95 4.28 -1.86
CA GLU A 103 -13.88 4.17 -3.31
C GLU A 103 -12.45 4.40 -3.78
N MET A 104 -12.14 3.85 -4.94
CA MET A 104 -10.88 4.08 -5.61
C MET A 104 -11.13 4.13 -7.12
N LYS A 105 -10.56 5.13 -7.78
CA LYS A 105 -10.51 5.21 -9.24
C LYS A 105 -9.11 4.86 -9.71
N VAL A 106 -9.03 3.93 -10.64
CA VAL A 106 -7.76 3.52 -11.28
C VAL A 106 -7.82 3.79 -12.77
N ASN A 107 -6.77 4.39 -13.30
CA ASN A 107 -6.56 4.60 -14.74
C ASN A 107 -5.32 3.80 -15.16
N TYR A 108 -5.52 2.84 -16.05
CA TYR A 108 -4.47 2.00 -16.61
C TYR A 108 -3.93 2.66 -17.87
N VAL A 109 -2.65 3.03 -17.88
CA VAL A 109 -2.02 3.77 -18.96
C VAL A 109 -1.22 2.85 -19.88
N ARG A 110 -0.52 1.87 -19.28
CA ARG A 110 0.34 0.91 -20.00
C ARG A 110 0.28 -0.46 -19.36
N PRO A 111 0.45 -1.54 -20.14
CA PRO A 111 0.57 -2.88 -19.58
C PRO A 111 1.86 -3.00 -18.76
N ILE A 112 1.75 -3.56 -17.56
CA ILE A 112 2.88 -3.93 -16.72
C ILE A 112 3.30 -5.36 -17.11
N ARG A 113 4.61 -5.59 -17.26
CA ARG A 113 5.21 -6.88 -17.64
C ARG A 113 6.46 -7.12 -16.80
N HIS A 114 7.01 -8.32 -16.87
CA HIS A 114 8.29 -8.64 -16.24
C HIS A 114 9.41 -7.69 -16.72
N GLU A 115 9.44 -7.39 -18.02
CA GLU A 115 10.42 -6.49 -18.63
C GLU A 115 10.27 -5.03 -18.21
N SER A 116 9.17 -4.67 -17.56
CA SER A 116 9.02 -3.35 -16.93
C SER A 116 9.99 -3.14 -15.77
N GLY A 117 10.60 -4.24 -15.27
CA GLY A 117 11.41 -4.20 -14.07
C GLY A 117 10.59 -3.96 -12.82
N VAL A 118 11.23 -3.52 -11.76
CA VAL A 118 10.54 -3.12 -10.53
C VAL A 118 9.66 -1.91 -10.82
N VAL A 119 8.36 -2.03 -10.56
CA VAL A 119 7.45 -0.88 -10.60
C VAL A 119 7.24 -0.33 -9.20
N ARG A 120 7.15 0.99 -9.12
CA ARG A 120 7.07 1.77 -7.89
C ARG A 120 5.75 2.54 -7.87
N CYS A 121 5.00 2.38 -6.80
CA CYS A 121 3.80 3.17 -6.54
C CYS A 121 4.10 4.20 -5.46
N GLU A 122 4.06 5.46 -5.81
CA GLU A 122 4.15 6.57 -4.87
C GLU A 122 2.75 7.16 -4.68
N ALA A 123 2.33 7.27 -3.42
CA ALA A 123 1.06 7.85 -3.03
C ALA A 123 1.26 9.03 -2.07
N ASN A 124 0.44 10.07 -2.26
CA ASN A 124 0.44 11.28 -1.45
C ASN A 124 -0.97 11.64 -1.00
N VAL A 125 -1.10 12.05 0.25
CA VAL A 125 -2.38 12.56 0.77
C VAL A 125 -2.68 13.91 0.16
N ILE A 126 -3.88 14.05 -0.41
CA ILE A 126 -4.42 15.33 -0.92
C ILE A 126 -5.08 16.10 0.23
N HIS A 127 -5.90 15.41 1.04
CA HIS A 127 -6.65 15.99 2.14
C HIS A 127 -6.84 14.96 3.26
N ALA A 128 -6.67 15.39 4.50
CA ALA A 128 -7.00 14.60 5.67
C ALA A 128 -7.88 15.43 6.63
N GLY A 129 -9.17 15.11 6.66
CA GLY A 129 -10.15 15.73 7.53
C GLY A 129 -10.44 14.92 8.79
N GLY A 130 -11.50 15.28 9.49
CA GLY A 130 -11.93 14.57 10.71
C GLY A 130 -12.44 13.14 10.43
N ARG A 131 -13.18 12.95 9.34
CA ARG A 131 -13.86 11.71 8.97
C ARG A 131 -13.47 11.17 7.59
N ILE A 132 -12.98 12.00 6.69
CA ILE A 132 -12.63 11.65 5.31
C ILE A 132 -11.20 12.07 5.04
N ALA A 133 -10.47 11.22 4.35
CA ALA A 133 -9.19 11.54 3.75
C ALA A 133 -9.17 11.11 2.28
N THR A 134 -8.45 11.86 1.45
CA THR A 134 -8.25 11.57 0.04
C THR A 134 -6.76 11.56 -0.28
N ALA A 135 -6.36 10.67 -1.19
CA ALA A 135 -4.99 10.55 -1.66
C ALA A 135 -4.96 10.29 -3.17
N ASP A 136 -3.85 10.64 -3.81
CA ASP A 136 -3.53 10.27 -5.18
C ASP A 136 -2.25 9.43 -5.24
N GLY A 137 -2.10 8.64 -6.29
CA GLY A 137 -0.94 7.77 -6.45
C GLY A 137 -0.62 7.48 -7.91
N ARG A 138 0.65 7.14 -8.16
CA ARG A 138 1.18 6.83 -9.49
C ARG A 138 2.06 5.60 -9.45
N ILE A 139 1.91 4.73 -10.44
CA ILE A 139 2.78 3.57 -10.67
C ILE A 139 3.71 3.91 -11.83
N THR A 140 5.01 3.89 -11.57
CA THR A 140 6.06 4.17 -12.55
C THR A 140 7.15 3.09 -12.48
N ASP A 141 7.94 2.94 -13.55
CA ASP A 141 9.21 2.21 -13.49
C ASP A 141 10.35 3.10 -12.99
N GLU A 142 11.56 2.55 -12.92
CA GLU A 142 12.77 3.28 -12.51
C GLU A 142 13.10 4.47 -13.42
N GLY A 143 12.70 4.42 -14.69
CA GLY A 143 12.86 5.50 -15.65
C GLY A 143 11.78 6.60 -15.55
N GLY A 144 10.81 6.45 -14.63
CA GLY A 144 9.71 7.40 -14.46
C GLY A 144 8.56 7.24 -15.45
N LYS A 145 8.54 6.16 -16.25
CA LYS A 145 7.47 5.88 -17.21
C LYS A 145 6.20 5.46 -16.47
N LEU A 146 5.10 6.16 -16.73
CA LEU A 146 3.82 5.94 -16.07
C LEU A 146 3.10 4.70 -16.59
N TYR A 147 2.66 3.81 -15.69
CA TYR A 147 1.87 2.61 -15.98
C TYR A 147 0.41 2.72 -15.55
N ALA A 148 0.17 3.26 -14.37
CA ALA A 148 -1.17 3.51 -13.86
C ALA A 148 -1.15 4.68 -12.87
N HIS A 149 -2.31 5.27 -12.64
CA HIS A 149 -2.50 6.25 -11.58
C HIS A 149 -3.91 6.14 -11.02
N GLY A 150 -4.13 6.65 -9.82
CA GLY A 150 -5.43 6.60 -9.19
C GLY A 150 -5.58 7.56 -8.04
N THR A 151 -6.83 7.65 -7.58
CA THR A 151 -7.21 8.38 -6.38
C THR A 151 -8.07 7.50 -5.50
N ALA A 152 -8.03 7.72 -4.19
CA ALA A 152 -8.94 7.05 -3.26
C ALA A 152 -9.51 8.03 -2.26
N THR A 153 -10.73 7.70 -1.81
CA THR A 153 -11.40 8.31 -0.67
C THR A 153 -11.52 7.29 0.44
N CYS A 154 -11.05 7.62 1.63
CA CYS A 154 -11.11 6.76 2.80
C CYS A 154 -11.95 7.41 3.91
N ILE A 155 -12.73 6.58 4.61
CA ILE A 155 -13.37 6.98 5.86
C ILE A 155 -12.44 6.69 7.03
N LEU A 156 -12.36 7.64 7.95
CA LEU A 156 -11.55 7.58 9.16
C LEU A 156 -12.47 7.32 10.36
N PHE A 157 -12.10 6.36 11.21
CA PHE A 157 -12.92 5.99 12.37
C PHE A 157 -12.07 5.47 13.53
N ARG A 158 -12.68 5.32 14.70
CA ARG A 158 -12.13 4.58 15.84
C ARG A 158 -12.88 3.27 15.94
N PRO A 159 -12.20 2.10 15.88
CA PRO A 159 -12.82 0.79 16.00
C PRO A 159 -13.30 0.50 17.42
#